data_a64da988d46b8d20c123a0d7b273446b
#
_entry.id   a64da988d46b8d20c123a0d7b273446b
#
_cell.length_a   1.000
_cell.length_b   1.000
_cell.length_c   1.000
_cell.angle_alpha   90.00
_cell.angle_beta   90.00
_cell.angle_gamma   90.00
#
_symmetry.space_group_name_H-M   'P 1'
#
loop_
_entity.id
_entity.type
_entity.pdbx_description
1 polymer ?
#
loop_
_entity_poly.entity_id
_entity_poly.type
_entity_poly.pdbx_seq_one_letter_code
_entity_poly.pdbx_strand_id
1 'polypeptide(L)'
;MALAGGAGAIARHLVDGRVTAAAARAAAGKTAASSRHGQAGPADGSSGEAHGAVGGPPVPVGTIVVNTTACLLLGILTGWAQAEATAGAASLARVLGTGLLGGYSTFSTASVEGARLAALGRWRAAAAHGLGMMTICLASGAAGMALGAWLPG
;
A
#
# COMPACT_ATOMS: atom_id res chain seq x y z
N MET A 1 11.53 -0.02 22.14
CA MET A 1 11.45 0.46 20.74
C MET A 1 11.90 -0.61 19.75
N ALA A 2 13.12 -1.18 19.85
CA ALA A 2 13.62 -2.14 18.85
C ALA A 2 12.74 -3.38 18.66
N LEU A 3 12.25 -4.01 19.72
CA LEU A 3 11.36 -5.16 19.62
C LEU A 3 10.02 -4.80 18.92
N ALA A 4 9.46 -3.64 19.23
CA ALA A 4 8.24 -3.16 18.57
C ALA A 4 8.47 -2.91 17.07
N GLY A 5 9.62 -2.34 16.70
CA GLY A 5 9.99 -2.14 15.29
C GLY A 5 10.19 -3.46 14.54
N GLY A 6 10.82 -4.45 15.17
CA GLY A 6 10.97 -5.79 14.63
C GLY A 6 9.62 -6.48 14.39
N ALA A 7 8.70 -6.39 15.36
CA ALA A 7 7.35 -6.93 15.21
C ALA A 7 6.59 -6.23 14.06
N GLY A 8 6.73 -4.91 13.94
CA GLY A 8 6.16 -4.13 12.84
C GLY A 8 6.68 -4.58 11.47
N ALA A 9 7.99 -4.81 11.34
CA ALA A 9 8.60 -5.28 10.11
C ALA A 9 8.11 -6.69 9.71
N ILE A 10 7.92 -7.59 10.66
CA ILE A 10 7.33 -8.92 10.42
C ILE A 10 5.88 -8.78 9.96
N ALA A 11 5.07 -7.96 10.65
CA ALA A 11 3.68 -7.72 10.28
C ALA A 11 3.59 -7.15 8.84
N ARG A 12 4.45 -6.19 8.47
CA ARG A 12 4.54 -5.66 7.12
C ARG A 12 4.79 -6.77 6.10
N HIS A 13 5.79 -7.61 6.33
CA HIS A 13 6.14 -8.69 5.39
C HIS A 13 4.97 -9.63 5.14
N LEU A 14 4.23 -9.99 6.20
CA LEU A 14 3.06 -10.86 6.10
C LEU A 14 1.89 -10.18 5.34
N VAL A 15 1.61 -8.92 5.62
CA VAL A 15 0.51 -8.17 4.96
C VAL A 15 0.85 -7.92 3.50
N ASP A 16 2.04 -7.40 3.21
CA ASP A 16 2.48 -7.13 1.84
C ASP A 16 2.44 -8.39 0.97
N GLY A 17 2.98 -9.50 1.47
CA GLY A 17 2.96 -10.78 0.76
C GLY A 17 1.54 -11.28 0.46
N ARG A 18 0.61 -11.18 1.42
CA ARG A 18 -0.79 -11.60 1.23
C ARG A 18 -1.53 -10.71 0.24
N VAL A 19 -1.37 -9.40 0.37
CA VAL A 19 -2.03 -8.42 -0.52
C VAL A 19 -1.54 -8.58 -1.95
N THR A 20 -0.22 -8.66 -2.14
CA THR A 20 0.40 -8.85 -3.45
C THR A 20 -0.03 -10.17 -4.09
N ALA A 21 -0.08 -11.26 -3.33
CA ALA A 21 -0.55 -12.56 -3.81
C ALA A 21 -2.05 -12.52 -4.18
N ALA A 22 -2.89 -11.83 -3.41
CA ALA A 22 -4.30 -11.67 -3.71
C ALA A 22 -4.52 -10.84 -4.98
N ALA A 23 -3.78 -9.74 -5.13
CA ALA A 23 -3.83 -8.90 -6.34
C ALA A 23 -3.39 -9.66 -7.59
N ALA A 24 -2.34 -10.46 -7.50
CA ALA A 24 -1.87 -11.30 -8.60
C ALA A 24 -2.90 -12.35 -9.03
N ARG A 25 -3.57 -13.01 -8.07
CA ARG A 25 -4.65 -13.97 -8.36
C ARG A 25 -5.85 -13.29 -9.03
N ALA A 26 -6.24 -12.11 -8.56
CA ALA A 26 -7.33 -11.34 -9.15
C ALA A 26 -7.02 -10.92 -10.60
N ALA A 27 -5.77 -10.52 -10.88
CA ALA A 27 -5.32 -10.18 -12.22
C ALA A 27 -5.34 -11.41 -13.16
N ALA A 28 -4.81 -12.55 -12.70
CA ALA A 28 -4.82 -13.80 -13.47
C ALA A 28 -6.25 -14.27 -13.79
N GLY A 29 -7.18 -14.16 -12.83
CA GLY A 29 -8.59 -14.49 -13.04
C GLY A 29 -9.26 -13.63 -14.12
N LYS A 30 -8.95 -12.33 -14.16
CA LYS A 30 -9.46 -11.41 -15.20
C LYS A 30 -8.94 -11.76 -16.60
N THR A 31 -7.66 -12.11 -16.71
CA THR A 31 -7.04 -12.50 -17.98
C THR A 31 -7.64 -13.81 -18.50
N ALA A 32 -7.86 -14.81 -17.62
CA ALA A 32 -8.50 -16.07 -17.99
C ALA A 32 -9.97 -15.92 -18.40
N ALA A 33 -10.70 -14.98 -17.79
CA ALA A 33 -12.09 -14.68 -18.18
C ALA A 33 -12.16 -13.98 -19.53
N SER A 34 -11.23 -13.06 -19.82
CA SER A 34 -11.15 -12.35 -21.08
C SER A 34 -10.81 -13.27 -22.26
N SER A 35 -9.89 -14.23 -22.07
CA SER A 35 -9.53 -15.20 -23.10
C SER A 35 -10.66 -16.18 -23.44
N ARG A 36 -11.51 -16.53 -22.48
CA ARG A 36 -12.71 -17.38 -22.74
C ARG A 36 -13.77 -16.65 -23.56
N HIS A 37 -13.90 -15.34 -23.39
CA HIS A 37 -14.88 -14.56 -24.14
C HIS A 37 -14.42 -14.25 -25.57
N GLY A 38 -13.11 -14.18 -25.82
CA GLY A 38 -12.52 -13.94 -27.15
C GLY A 38 -12.49 -15.18 -28.06
N GLN A 39 -12.72 -16.37 -27.56
CA GLN A 39 -12.70 -17.62 -28.33
C GLN A 39 -14.04 -18.03 -28.95
N ALA A 40 -15.10 -17.24 -28.79
CA ALA A 40 -16.43 -17.53 -29.33
C ALA A 40 -16.69 -16.94 -30.73
N GLY A 41 -15.66 -16.47 -31.47
CA GLY A 41 -15.78 -15.98 -32.84
C GLY A 41 -15.14 -16.94 -33.85
N PRO A 42 -15.66 -17.07 -35.12
CA PRO A 42 -15.10 -17.94 -36.14
C PRO A 42 -13.66 -17.52 -36.47
N ALA A 43 -12.78 -18.53 -36.62
CA ALA A 43 -11.39 -18.34 -37.00
C ALA A 43 -11.28 -17.83 -38.43
N ASP A 44 -11.08 -16.52 -38.60
CA ASP A 44 -10.61 -15.94 -39.83
C ASP A 44 -9.09 -15.77 -39.75
N GLY A 45 -8.41 -16.44 -40.64
CA GLY A 45 -6.94 -16.59 -40.63
C GLY A 45 -6.21 -15.34 -41.10
N SER A 46 -6.03 -14.38 -40.22
CA SER A 46 -5.01 -13.35 -40.39
C SER A 46 -4.03 -13.43 -39.23
N SER A 47 -2.84 -13.94 -39.51
CA SER A 47 -1.67 -13.91 -38.64
C SER A 47 -1.18 -12.44 -38.46
N GLY A 48 -1.96 -11.67 -37.71
CA GLY A 48 -1.53 -10.40 -37.16
C GLY A 48 -0.64 -10.70 -35.96
N GLU A 49 0.65 -10.32 -36.04
CA GLU A 49 1.59 -10.37 -34.94
C GLU A 49 0.95 -9.72 -33.71
N ALA A 50 0.57 -10.56 -32.76
CA ALA A 50 0.15 -10.11 -31.45
C ALA A 50 1.36 -9.37 -30.83
N HIS A 51 1.39 -8.05 -30.99
CA HIS A 51 2.19 -7.19 -30.14
C HIS A 51 1.68 -7.44 -28.72
N GLY A 52 2.36 -8.39 -28.03
CA GLY A 52 2.13 -8.68 -26.64
C GLY A 52 2.15 -7.36 -25.89
N ALA A 53 1.00 -6.94 -25.40
CA ALA A 53 0.92 -5.86 -24.43
C ALA A 53 1.85 -6.25 -23.29
N VAL A 54 3.06 -5.67 -23.30
CA VAL A 54 4.02 -5.78 -22.21
C VAL A 54 3.32 -5.16 -21.02
N GLY A 55 2.62 -5.99 -20.27
CA GLY A 55 2.00 -5.61 -19.01
C GLY A 55 3.10 -4.99 -18.18
N GLY A 56 3.04 -3.66 -17.96
CA GLY A 56 4.00 -3.00 -17.10
C GLY A 56 4.03 -3.68 -15.74
N PRO A 57 5.11 -3.50 -14.95
CA PRO A 57 5.20 -4.10 -13.63
C PRO A 57 3.92 -3.81 -12.86
N PRO A 58 3.38 -4.81 -12.15
CA PRO A 58 2.10 -4.65 -11.43
C PRO A 58 2.22 -3.46 -10.48
N VAL A 59 1.11 -2.71 -10.33
CA VAL A 59 1.03 -1.63 -9.35
C VAL A 59 1.36 -2.23 -7.98
N PRO A 60 2.26 -1.60 -7.19
CA PRO A 60 2.69 -2.12 -5.88
C PRO A 60 1.59 -1.96 -4.83
N VAL A 61 0.53 -2.74 -4.96
CA VAL A 61 -0.67 -2.66 -4.11
C VAL A 61 -0.32 -2.93 -2.64
N GLY A 62 0.60 -3.86 -2.39
CA GLY A 62 1.05 -4.19 -1.03
C GLY A 62 1.64 -2.99 -0.31
N THR A 63 2.54 -2.26 -0.95
CA THR A 63 3.16 -1.05 -0.39
C THR A 63 2.14 0.05 -0.11
N ILE A 64 1.16 0.24 -1.00
CA ILE A 64 0.08 1.22 -0.83
C ILE A 64 -0.76 0.85 0.40
N VAL A 65 -1.19 -0.39 0.50
CA VAL A 65 -2.02 -0.88 1.62
C VAL A 65 -1.26 -0.74 2.95
N VAL A 66 -0.01 -1.20 3.02
CA VAL A 66 0.81 -1.14 4.23
C VAL A 66 0.99 0.30 4.70
N ASN A 67 1.36 1.24 3.81
CA ASN A 67 1.59 2.62 4.21
C ASN A 67 0.28 3.35 4.56
N THR A 68 -0.79 3.11 3.83
CA THR A 68 -2.11 3.70 4.10
C THR A 68 -2.65 3.25 5.46
N THR A 69 -2.58 1.95 5.76
CA THR A 69 -3.01 1.41 7.07
C THR A 69 -2.12 1.88 8.20
N ALA A 70 -0.80 1.99 7.98
CA ALA A 70 0.12 2.56 8.97
C ALA A 70 -0.24 4.01 9.31
N CYS A 71 -0.50 4.84 8.29
CA CYS A 71 -0.88 6.24 8.50
C CYS A 71 -2.22 6.39 9.22
N LEU A 72 -3.21 5.55 8.88
CA LEU A 72 -4.50 5.53 9.55
C LEU A 72 -4.35 5.17 11.04
N LEU A 73 -3.66 4.08 11.34
CA LEU A 73 -3.46 3.61 12.71
C LEU A 73 -2.61 4.59 13.53
N LEU A 74 -1.57 5.17 12.93
CA LEU A 74 -0.76 6.21 13.57
C LEU A 74 -1.61 7.46 13.87
N GLY A 75 -2.47 7.86 12.94
CA GLY A 75 -3.41 8.96 13.13
C GLY A 75 -4.36 8.68 14.30
N ILE A 76 -5.02 7.51 14.34
CA ILE A 76 -5.92 7.12 15.43
C ILE A 76 -5.18 7.18 16.78
N LEU A 77 -4.01 6.58 16.85
CA LEU A 77 -3.22 6.53 18.07
C LEU A 77 -2.79 7.93 18.54
N THR A 78 -2.42 8.80 17.60
CA THR A 78 -2.03 10.19 17.89
C THR A 78 -3.22 11.01 18.36
N GLY A 79 -4.37 10.93 17.65
CA GLY A 79 -5.59 11.63 18.01
C GLY A 79 -6.11 11.22 19.40
N TRP A 80 -6.13 9.92 19.69
CA TRP A 80 -6.49 9.39 20.99
C TRP A 80 -5.53 9.90 22.09
N ALA A 81 -4.21 9.80 21.89
CA ALA A 81 -3.24 10.20 22.91
C ALA A 81 -3.26 11.71 23.18
N GLN A 82 -3.64 12.55 22.20
CA GLN A 82 -3.84 13.98 22.36
C GLN A 82 -5.13 14.27 23.16
N ALA A 83 -6.20 13.52 22.92
CA ALA A 83 -7.44 13.66 23.66
C ALA A 83 -7.30 13.27 25.13
N GLU A 84 -6.58 12.17 25.41
CA GLU A 84 -6.27 11.71 26.76
C GLU A 84 -5.38 12.67 27.55
N ALA A 85 -4.45 13.36 26.88
CA ALA A 85 -3.50 14.30 27.45
C ALA A 85 -2.71 13.77 28.66
N THR A 86 -2.54 12.45 28.78
CA THR A 86 -1.79 11.79 29.89
C THR A 86 -0.39 11.37 29.45
N ALA A 87 0.55 11.35 30.39
CA ALA A 87 1.91 10.86 30.14
C ALA A 87 1.94 9.38 29.72
N GLY A 88 1.00 8.57 30.21
CA GLY A 88 0.84 7.16 29.84
C GLY A 88 0.41 7.00 28.39
N ALA A 89 -0.64 7.73 27.96
CA ALA A 89 -1.10 7.73 26.58
C ALA A 89 -0.01 8.19 25.61
N ALA A 90 0.70 9.28 25.95
CA ALA A 90 1.81 9.78 25.15
C ALA A 90 2.97 8.75 25.02
N SER A 91 3.28 8.02 26.10
CA SER A 91 4.31 6.98 26.09
C SER A 91 3.88 5.78 25.24
N LEU A 92 2.63 5.34 25.36
CA LEU A 92 2.08 4.24 24.57
C LEU A 92 2.05 4.62 23.08
N ALA A 93 1.57 5.83 22.75
CA ALA A 93 1.56 6.34 21.38
C ALA A 93 2.96 6.39 20.77
N ARG A 94 3.97 6.73 21.55
CA ARG A 94 5.37 6.75 21.10
C ARG A 94 5.90 5.36 20.82
N VAL A 95 5.63 4.38 21.69
CA VAL A 95 6.09 3.00 21.50
C VAL A 95 5.40 2.34 20.32
N LEU A 96 4.10 2.45 20.22
CA LEU A 96 3.32 1.85 19.12
C LEU A 96 3.50 2.64 17.81
N GLY A 97 3.47 3.96 17.85
CA GLY A 97 3.61 4.80 16.67
C GLY A 97 5.02 4.74 16.08
N THR A 98 6.02 5.19 16.82
CA THR A 98 7.40 5.22 16.33
C THR A 98 8.03 3.83 16.29
N GLY A 99 7.71 2.96 17.23
CA GLY A 99 8.22 1.59 17.27
C GLY A 99 7.51 0.70 16.27
N LEU A 100 6.30 0.24 16.61
CA LEU A 100 5.58 -0.77 15.83
C LEU A 100 5.21 -0.27 14.42
N LEU A 101 4.51 0.87 14.33
CA LEU A 101 4.06 1.40 13.04
C LEU A 101 5.20 1.97 12.20
N GLY A 102 6.26 2.50 12.83
CA GLY A 102 7.49 2.89 12.12
C GLY A 102 8.22 1.71 11.49
N GLY A 103 8.21 0.53 12.12
CA GLY A 103 8.72 -0.71 11.53
C GLY A 103 7.77 -1.33 10.48
N TYR A 104 6.45 -1.12 10.64
CA TYR A 104 5.43 -1.62 9.72
C TYR A 104 5.39 -0.83 8.42
N SER A 105 5.42 0.51 8.43
CA SER A 105 5.44 1.33 7.22
C SER A 105 6.77 1.24 6.47
N THR A 106 6.79 1.61 5.19
CA THR A 106 8.01 1.58 4.38
C THR A 106 8.06 2.71 3.34
N PHE A 107 8.94 3.66 3.57
CA PHE A 107 9.28 4.68 2.59
C PHE A 107 10.26 4.15 1.54
N SER A 108 11.20 3.30 1.94
CA SER A 108 12.25 2.78 1.05
C SER A 108 11.66 1.95 -0.10
N THR A 109 10.70 1.06 0.17
CA THR A 109 10.04 0.27 -0.86
C THR A 109 9.30 1.17 -1.85
N ALA A 110 8.52 2.14 -1.36
CA ALA A 110 7.82 3.11 -2.20
C ALA A 110 8.78 3.92 -3.09
N SER A 111 9.93 4.32 -2.55
CA SER A 111 10.97 5.05 -3.28
C SER A 111 11.61 4.19 -4.38
N VAL A 112 11.92 2.93 -4.10
CA VAL A 112 12.49 1.99 -5.09
C VAL A 112 11.48 1.73 -6.22
N GLU A 113 10.20 1.58 -5.90
CA GLU A 113 9.14 1.39 -6.90
C GLU A 113 9.00 2.62 -7.81
N GLY A 114 9.01 3.83 -7.24
CA GLY A 114 9.03 5.08 -7.99
C GLY A 114 10.26 5.21 -8.90
N ALA A 115 11.45 4.90 -8.35
CA ALA A 115 12.70 4.94 -9.11
C ALA A 115 12.71 3.92 -10.27
N ARG A 116 12.16 2.72 -10.08
CA ARG A 116 12.02 1.72 -11.16
C ARG A 116 11.11 2.22 -12.28
N LEU A 117 9.97 2.83 -11.95
CA LEU A 117 9.08 3.42 -12.94
C LEU A 117 9.77 4.54 -13.73
N ALA A 118 10.53 5.39 -13.05
CA ALA A 118 11.30 6.45 -13.68
C ALA A 118 12.41 5.90 -14.60
N ALA A 119 13.14 4.87 -14.15
CA ALA A 119 14.19 4.22 -14.96
C ALA A 119 13.64 3.55 -16.23
N LEU A 120 12.38 3.12 -16.22
CA LEU A 120 11.67 2.61 -17.40
C LEU A 120 11.11 3.73 -18.30
N GLY A 121 11.45 5.00 -18.05
CA GLY A 121 10.93 6.16 -18.78
C GLY A 121 9.46 6.48 -18.46
N ARG A 122 8.84 5.79 -17.51
CA ARG A 122 7.41 5.94 -17.14
C ARG A 122 7.21 7.04 -16.12
N TRP A 123 7.68 8.25 -16.39
CA TRP A 123 7.70 9.38 -15.45
C TRP A 123 6.32 9.76 -14.90
N ARG A 124 5.29 9.70 -15.74
CA ARG A 124 3.91 9.98 -15.31
C ARG A 124 3.43 8.94 -14.29
N ALA A 125 3.76 7.67 -14.49
CA ALA A 125 3.43 6.61 -13.54
C ALA A 125 4.23 6.74 -12.24
N ALA A 126 5.51 7.12 -12.31
CA ALA A 126 6.34 7.39 -11.14
C ALA A 126 5.78 8.56 -10.31
N ALA A 127 5.42 9.67 -10.95
CA ALA A 127 4.81 10.82 -10.30
C ALA A 127 3.45 10.47 -9.70
N ALA A 128 2.58 9.78 -10.43
CA ALA A 128 1.27 9.34 -9.95
C ALA A 128 1.41 8.39 -8.74
N HIS A 129 2.39 7.48 -8.76
CA HIS A 129 2.67 6.59 -7.63
C HIS A 129 3.10 7.39 -6.38
N GLY A 130 4.10 8.27 -6.50
CA GLY A 130 4.63 9.04 -5.38
C GLY A 130 3.60 10.02 -4.81
N LEU A 131 3.01 10.86 -5.65
CA LEU A 131 2.01 11.86 -5.23
C LEU A 131 0.72 11.19 -4.76
N GLY A 132 0.26 10.14 -5.44
CA GLY A 132 -0.92 9.38 -5.04
C GLY A 132 -0.74 8.74 -3.68
N MET A 133 0.40 8.08 -3.43
CA MET A 133 0.71 7.50 -2.12
C MET A 133 0.78 8.58 -1.04
N MET A 134 1.45 9.69 -1.29
CA MET A 134 1.54 10.80 -0.34
C MET A 134 0.15 11.32 0.03
N THR A 135 -0.70 11.59 -0.97
CA THR A 135 -2.06 12.11 -0.76
C THR A 135 -2.93 11.13 0.03
N ILE A 136 -2.90 9.85 -0.33
CA ILE A 136 -3.68 8.81 0.36
C ILE A 136 -3.21 8.65 1.81
N CYS A 137 -1.90 8.63 2.05
CA CYS A 137 -1.33 8.52 3.39
C CYS A 137 -1.68 9.73 4.27
N LEU A 138 -1.59 10.96 3.73
CA LEU A 138 -1.98 12.18 4.46
C LEU A 138 -3.46 12.19 4.79
N ALA A 139 -4.32 11.85 3.82
CA ALA A 139 -5.77 11.77 4.04
C ALA A 139 -6.12 10.70 5.09
N SER A 140 -5.49 9.52 5.02
CA SER A 140 -5.69 8.44 5.98
C SER A 140 -5.22 8.83 7.39
N GLY A 141 -4.07 9.50 7.50
CA GLY A 141 -3.56 10.00 8.77
C GLY A 141 -4.48 11.06 9.39
N ALA A 142 -4.96 12.02 8.60
CA ALA A 142 -5.91 13.04 9.05
C ALA A 142 -7.24 12.42 9.51
N ALA A 143 -7.79 11.50 8.73
CA ALA A 143 -8.98 10.76 9.09
C ALA A 143 -8.79 9.96 10.39
N GLY A 144 -7.63 9.29 10.53
CA GLY A 144 -7.24 8.57 11.73
C GLY A 144 -7.18 9.49 12.95
N MET A 145 -6.56 10.66 12.84
CA MET A 145 -6.51 11.65 13.94
C MET A 145 -7.90 12.11 14.38
N ALA A 146 -8.77 12.40 13.42
CA ALA A 146 -10.16 12.76 13.73
C ALA A 146 -10.89 11.61 14.46
N LEU A 147 -10.76 10.37 13.96
CA LEU A 147 -11.34 9.20 14.61
C LEU A 147 -10.77 8.98 16.01
N GLY A 148 -9.45 9.08 16.17
CA GLY A 148 -8.78 8.90 17.47
C GLY A 148 -9.23 9.91 18.53
N ALA A 149 -9.45 11.15 18.12
CA ALA A 149 -9.93 12.21 19.02
C ALA A 149 -11.38 11.99 19.55
N TRP A 150 -12.13 11.09 18.91
CA TRP A 150 -13.50 10.72 19.31
C TRP A 150 -13.56 9.47 20.18
N LEU A 151 -12.45 8.76 20.35
CA LEU A 151 -12.41 7.58 21.19
C LEU A 151 -12.50 8.00 22.65
N PRO A 152 -13.40 7.38 23.44
CA PRO A 152 -13.48 7.66 24.88
C PRO A 152 -12.20 7.19 25.56
N GLY A 153 -11.74 7.98 26.53
CA GLY A 153 -10.67 7.64 27.45
C GLY A 153 -11.12 6.74 28.58
#